data_09cc264b719f25757e2998968623c437
#
_entry.id   09cc264b719f25757e2998968623c437
#
_cell.length_a   1.000
_cell.length_b   1.000
_cell.length_c   1.000
_cell.angle_alpha   90.00
_cell.angle_beta   90.00
_cell.angle_gamma   90.00
#
_symmetry.space_group_name_H-M   'P 1'
#
loop_
_entity.id
_entity.type
_entity.pdbx_description
1 polymer ?
#
loop_
_entity_poly.entity_id
_entity_poly.type
_entity_poly.pdbx_seq_one_letter_code
_entity_poly.pdbx_strand_id
1 'polypeptide(L)'
;MLRSAFLFATLAVVASPAAAASYSARLAAPANGHIVAREINWACAGDSCQGATAESRPAVLCQALAKKAGTIENFAVDGRDFTSAELAKCNAAVKADGGKALAAQ
;
A
#
# COMPACT_ATOMS: atom_id res chain seq x y z
N MET A 1 33.87 -35.47 39.63
CA MET A 1 34.18 -34.43 38.62
C MET A 1 32.86 -33.92 38.07
N LEU A 2 32.47 -32.75 38.54
CA LEU A 2 31.27 -32.07 38.05
C LEU A 2 31.57 -31.36 36.75
N ARG A 3 31.06 -31.88 35.66
CA ARG A 3 31.11 -31.16 34.38
C ARG A 3 29.82 -30.33 34.31
N SER A 4 29.96 -29.08 34.68
CA SER A 4 28.88 -28.07 34.45
C SER A 4 28.84 -27.77 32.98
N ALA A 5 27.88 -28.35 32.29
CA ALA A 5 27.55 -27.90 30.96
C ALA A 5 26.73 -26.62 31.07
N PHE A 6 27.38 -25.49 30.85
CA PHE A 6 26.66 -24.22 30.69
C PHE A 6 26.01 -24.22 29.30
N LEU A 7 24.75 -24.53 29.31
CA LEU A 7 23.89 -24.29 28.15
C LEU A 7 23.66 -22.77 28.07
N PHE A 8 24.45 -22.11 27.24
CA PHE A 8 24.11 -20.74 26.83
C PHE A 8 22.92 -20.81 25.88
N ALA A 9 21.74 -20.60 26.42
CA ALA A 9 20.59 -20.30 25.58
C ALA A 9 20.82 -18.90 25.01
N THR A 10 21.32 -18.80 23.80
CA THR A 10 21.32 -17.55 23.08
C THR A 10 19.89 -17.25 22.70
N LEU A 11 19.24 -16.39 23.46
CA LEU A 11 18.01 -15.76 22.99
C LEU A 11 18.40 -14.90 21.78
N ALA A 12 18.09 -15.42 20.60
CA ALA A 12 18.09 -14.58 19.41
C ALA A 12 16.88 -13.64 19.55
N VAL A 13 17.13 -12.44 20.01
CA VAL A 13 16.13 -11.37 19.92
C VAL A 13 16.03 -11.03 18.43
N VAL A 14 15.07 -11.62 17.77
CA VAL A 14 14.69 -11.19 16.43
C VAL A 14 14.02 -9.83 16.64
N ALA A 15 14.77 -8.76 16.50
CA ALA A 15 14.20 -7.44 16.39
C ALA A 15 13.37 -7.45 15.10
N SER A 16 12.05 -7.58 15.23
CA SER A 16 11.16 -7.34 14.12
C SER A 16 11.32 -5.89 13.71
N PRO A 17 11.83 -5.58 12.50
CA PRO A 17 11.74 -4.22 11.99
C PRO A 17 10.27 -3.81 12.05
N ALA A 18 9.99 -2.55 12.36
CA ALA A 18 8.64 -2.01 12.28
C ALA A 18 8.04 -2.51 10.96
N ALA A 19 7.09 -3.44 11.07
CA ALA A 19 6.63 -4.18 9.92
C ALA A 19 5.98 -3.22 8.93
N ALA A 20 6.59 -3.06 7.76
CA ALA A 20 5.97 -2.38 6.66
C ALA A 20 4.69 -3.14 6.30
N ALA A 21 3.55 -2.44 6.24
CA ALA A 21 2.33 -3.02 5.78
C ALA A 21 2.41 -3.24 4.26
N SER A 22 1.89 -4.36 3.80
CA SER A 22 1.77 -4.67 2.38
C SER A 22 0.46 -4.11 1.84
N TYR A 23 0.57 -3.33 0.78
CA TYR A 23 -0.58 -2.73 0.10
C TYR A 23 -0.72 -3.33 -1.29
N SER A 24 -1.95 -3.62 -1.68
CA SER A 24 -2.27 -4.02 -3.03
C SER A 24 -3.46 -3.23 -3.54
N ALA A 25 -3.44 -2.91 -4.81
CA ALA A 25 -4.51 -2.15 -5.45
C ALA A 25 -4.84 -2.75 -6.81
N ARG A 26 -6.14 -2.77 -7.13
CA ARG A 26 -6.61 -3.07 -8.48
C ARG A 26 -7.13 -1.78 -9.09
N LEU A 27 -6.65 -1.47 -10.27
CA LEU A 27 -7.01 -0.25 -10.99
C LEU A 27 -8.11 -0.53 -12.01
N ALA A 28 -8.93 0.47 -12.27
CA ALA A 28 -9.92 0.41 -13.35
C ALA A 28 -9.27 0.46 -14.73
N ALA A 29 -8.14 1.17 -14.86
CA ALA A 29 -7.36 1.25 -16.09
C ALA A 29 -5.97 0.68 -15.89
N PRO A 30 -5.42 -0.07 -16.85
CA PRO A 30 -4.08 -0.63 -16.71
C PRO A 30 -3.00 0.45 -16.54
N ALA A 31 -2.01 0.15 -15.70
CA ALA A 31 -0.80 0.94 -15.54
C ALA A 31 0.39 0.01 -15.45
N ASN A 32 1.45 0.30 -16.17
CA ASN A 32 2.67 -0.50 -16.14
C ASN A 32 3.85 0.34 -15.66
N GLY A 33 4.70 -0.29 -14.86
CA GLY A 33 5.90 0.35 -14.32
C GLY A 33 5.71 0.78 -12.87
N HIS A 34 6.46 1.80 -12.48
CA HIS A 34 6.44 2.30 -11.10
C HIS A 34 5.67 3.60 -11.00
N ILE A 35 4.81 3.68 -9.99
CA ILE A 35 4.14 4.92 -9.62
C ILE A 35 4.61 5.29 -8.22
N VAL A 36 5.18 6.48 -8.07
CA VAL A 36 5.56 7.00 -6.76
C VAL A 36 4.45 7.90 -6.26
N ALA A 37 3.83 7.51 -5.17
CA ALA A 37 2.79 8.27 -4.53
C ALA A 37 3.02 8.26 -3.03
N ARG A 38 3.24 9.42 -2.44
CA ARG A 38 3.43 9.59 -1.00
C ARG A 38 4.49 8.65 -0.40
N GLU A 39 5.68 8.65 -0.98
CA GLU A 39 6.85 7.84 -0.56
C GLU A 39 6.70 6.33 -0.79
N ILE A 40 5.58 5.87 -1.32
CA ILE A 40 5.47 4.49 -1.77
C ILE A 40 5.84 4.41 -3.24
N ASN A 41 6.74 3.49 -3.54
CA ASN A 41 7.04 3.12 -4.92
C ASN A 41 6.16 1.93 -5.28
N TRP A 42 5.05 2.21 -5.95
CA TRP A 42 4.12 1.17 -6.40
C TRP A 42 4.66 0.49 -7.64
N ALA A 43 4.74 -0.83 -7.59
CA ALA A 43 5.06 -1.63 -8.77
C ALA A 43 3.75 -2.09 -9.42
N CYS A 44 3.48 -1.63 -10.62
CA CYS A 44 2.24 -1.90 -11.35
C CYS A 44 2.49 -2.78 -12.55
N ALA A 45 1.62 -3.77 -12.74
CA ALA A 45 1.59 -4.64 -13.90
C ALA A 45 0.14 -4.90 -14.28
N GLY A 46 -0.27 -4.48 -15.48
CA GLY A 46 -1.66 -4.54 -15.89
C GLY A 46 -2.54 -3.65 -15.01
N ASP A 47 -3.54 -4.24 -14.38
CA ASP A 47 -4.45 -3.54 -13.49
C ASP A 47 -4.08 -3.66 -12.00
N SER A 48 -2.97 -4.32 -11.68
CA SER A 48 -2.55 -4.58 -10.31
C SER A 48 -1.32 -3.77 -9.93
N CYS A 49 -1.36 -3.13 -8.76
CA CYS A 49 -0.24 -2.42 -8.17
C CYS A 49 0.04 -2.95 -6.77
N GLN A 50 1.31 -3.05 -6.42
CA GLN A 50 1.75 -3.48 -5.10
C GLN A 50 2.78 -2.52 -4.55
N GLY A 51 2.70 -2.28 -3.25
CA GLY A 51 3.63 -1.43 -2.54
C GLY A 51 3.68 -1.76 -1.06
N ALA A 52 4.66 -1.20 -0.36
CA ALA A 52 4.80 -1.38 1.07
C ALA A 52 5.31 -0.11 1.72
N THR A 53 4.85 0.18 2.91
CA THR A 53 5.31 1.31 3.70
C THR A 53 5.04 1.07 5.19
N ALA A 54 5.86 1.69 6.03
CA ALA A 54 5.63 1.74 7.46
C ALA A 54 4.58 2.79 7.86
N GLU A 55 4.16 3.65 6.94
CA GLU A 55 3.11 4.63 7.19
C GLU A 55 1.76 3.94 7.41
N SER A 56 1.00 4.37 8.42
CA SER A 56 -0.23 3.69 8.85
C SER A 56 -1.51 4.44 8.52
N ARG A 57 -1.56 5.10 7.36
CA ARG A 57 -2.75 5.83 6.90
C ARG A 57 -3.26 5.28 5.58
N PRO A 58 -3.91 4.11 5.58
CA PRO A 58 -4.34 3.45 4.35
C PRO A 58 -5.23 4.30 3.46
N ALA A 59 -6.17 5.05 4.04
CA ALA A 59 -7.07 5.91 3.28
C ALA A 59 -6.31 6.99 2.51
N VAL A 60 -5.32 7.61 3.15
CA VAL A 60 -4.48 8.65 2.52
C VAL A 60 -3.63 8.05 1.41
N LEU A 61 -3.08 6.85 1.62
CA LEU A 61 -2.27 6.16 0.62
C LEU A 61 -3.10 5.76 -0.60
N CYS A 62 -4.32 5.29 -0.38
CA CYS A 62 -5.26 4.99 -1.46
C CYS A 62 -5.58 6.24 -2.29
N GLN A 63 -5.89 7.36 -1.63
CA GLN A 63 -6.18 8.62 -2.29
C GLN A 63 -4.99 9.12 -3.11
N ALA A 64 -3.79 9.02 -2.57
CA ALA A 64 -2.57 9.43 -3.25
C ALA A 64 -2.32 8.59 -4.51
N LEU A 65 -2.53 7.27 -4.43
CA LEU A 65 -2.42 6.39 -5.58
C LEU A 65 -3.50 6.70 -6.61
N ALA A 66 -4.74 6.91 -6.17
CA ALA A 66 -5.86 7.24 -7.05
C ALA A 66 -5.60 8.51 -7.86
N LYS A 67 -5.00 9.52 -7.26
CA LYS A 67 -4.64 10.75 -7.97
C LYS A 67 -3.62 10.52 -9.08
N LYS A 68 -2.76 9.53 -8.95
CA LYS A 68 -1.72 9.20 -9.93
C LYS A 68 -2.19 8.19 -10.96
N ALA A 69 -2.94 7.17 -10.52
CA ALA A 69 -3.27 5.99 -11.33
C ALA A 69 -4.71 6.00 -11.84
N GLY A 70 -5.57 6.84 -11.30
CA GLY A 70 -7.00 6.87 -11.63
C GLY A 70 -7.83 6.02 -10.67
N THR A 71 -9.05 5.70 -11.07
CA THR A 71 -10.00 4.98 -10.23
C THR A 71 -9.45 3.64 -9.72
N ILE A 72 -9.58 3.43 -8.42
CA ILE A 72 -9.19 2.21 -7.73
C ILE A 72 -10.43 1.32 -7.56
N GLU A 73 -10.40 0.12 -8.11
CA GLU A 73 -11.51 -0.84 -7.97
C GLU A 73 -11.45 -1.61 -6.68
N ASN A 74 -10.23 -1.91 -6.20
CA ASN A 74 -10.03 -2.57 -4.92
C ASN A 74 -8.71 -2.09 -4.30
N PHE A 75 -8.68 -2.01 -2.98
CA PHE A 75 -7.49 -1.64 -2.22
C PHE A 75 -7.43 -2.50 -0.97
N ALA A 76 -6.32 -3.16 -0.74
CA ALA A 76 -6.13 -4.05 0.39
C ALA A 76 -4.88 -3.69 1.19
N VAL A 77 -4.98 -3.83 2.49
CA VAL A 77 -3.90 -3.61 3.45
C VAL A 77 -3.67 -4.91 4.20
N ASP A 78 -2.50 -5.52 4.04
CA ASP A 78 -2.16 -6.82 4.65
C ASP A 78 -3.23 -7.89 4.40
N GLY A 79 -3.80 -7.90 3.20
CA GLY A 79 -4.83 -8.85 2.81
C GLY A 79 -6.25 -8.48 3.22
N ARG A 80 -6.44 -7.36 3.90
CA ARG A 80 -7.77 -6.87 4.27
C ARG A 80 -8.26 -5.84 3.24
N ASP A 81 -9.34 -6.17 2.57
CA ASP A 81 -9.94 -5.30 1.56
C ASP A 81 -10.63 -4.09 2.17
N PHE A 82 -10.55 -2.97 1.46
CA PHE A 82 -11.37 -1.80 1.78
C PHE A 82 -12.84 -2.12 1.59
N THR A 83 -13.66 -1.53 2.45
CA THR A 83 -15.11 -1.52 2.26
C THR A 83 -15.48 -0.62 1.09
N SER A 84 -16.71 -0.76 0.59
CA SER A 84 -17.20 0.10 -0.48
C SER A 84 -17.21 1.58 -0.08
N ALA A 85 -17.46 1.88 1.18
CA ALA A 85 -17.43 3.25 1.71
C ALA A 85 -15.99 3.81 1.72
N GLU A 86 -15.02 3.00 2.11
CA GLU A 86 -13.61 3.38 2.09
C GLU A 86 -13.11 3.62 0.67
N LEU A 87 -13.50 2.75 -0.27
CA LEU A 87 -13.18 2.92 -1.69
C LEU A 87 -13.81 4.16 -2.29
N ALA A 88 -15.05 4.47 -1.91
CA ALA A 88 -15.71 5.68 -2.38
C ALA A 88 -14.97 6.94 -1.95
N LYS A 89 -14.50 6.98 -0.71
CA LYS A 89 -13.67 8.08 -0.21
C LYS A 89 -12.33 8.17 -0.93
N CYS A 90 -11.71 7.04 -1.20
CA CYS A 90 -10.48 6.99 -1.98
C CYS A 90 -10.68 7.56 -3.38
N ASN A 91 -11.70 7.13 -4.06
CA ASN A 91 -12.00 7.52 -5.44
C ASN A 91 -12.57 8.93 -5.57
N ALA A 92 -13.03 9.52 -4.48
CA ALA A 92 -13.44 10.92 -4.48
C ALA A 92 -12.29 11.85 -4.86
N ALA A 93 -11.05 11.49 -4.53
CA ALA A 93 -9.85 12.22 -4.93
C ALA A 93 -9.63 12.21 -6.45
N VAL A 94 -9.98 11.11 -7.10
CA VAL A 94 -9.92 11.00 -8.57
C VAL A 94 -10.91 11.94 -9.22
N LYS A 95 -12.14 11.99 -8.74
CA LYS A 95 -13.19 12.86 -9.27
C LYS A 95 -12.80 14.33 -9.22
N ALA A 96 -12.16 14.76 -8.12
CA ALA A 96 -11.70 16.13 -7.97
C ALA A 96 -10.64 16.48 -9.02
N ASP A 97 -9.64 15.62 -9.22
CA ASP A 97 -8.59 15.82 -10.20
C ASP A 97 -9.07 15.56 -11.62
N GLY A 98 -9.90 14.55 -11.83
CA GLY A 98 -10.50 14.23 -13.11
C GLY A 98 -11.42 15.33 -13.61
N GLY A 99 -12.17 15.98 -12.73
CA GLY A 99 -12.98 17.13 -13.06
C GLY A 99 -12.16 18.31 -13.57
N LYS A 100 -11.01 18.56 -12.96
CA LYS A 100 -10.07 19.57 -13.39
C LYS A 100 -9.44 19.24 -14.74
N ALA A 101 -9.03 18.00 -14.95
CA ALA A 101 -8.46 17.54 -16.20
C ALA A 101 -9.48 17.67 -17.35
N LEU A 102 -10.72 17.30 -17.11
CA LEU A 102 -11.81 17.43 -18.10
C LEU A 102 -12.18 18.88 -18.38
N ALA A 103 -12.13 19.72 -17.35
CA ALA A 103 -12.37 21.17 -17.52
C ALA A 103 -11.27 21.87 -18.27
N ALA A 104 -10.04 21.35 -18.27
CA ALA A 104 -8.89 21.89 -18.99
C ALA A 104 -8.85 21.48 -20.47
N GLN A 105 -9.69 20.57 -20.86
CA GLN A 105 -9.85 20.14 -22.24
C GLN A 105 -10.97 20.95 -22.91
#